data_f298d869b587410d12454b0976d93d80
#
_entry.id   f298d869b587410d12454b0976d93d80
#
_cell.length_a   1.000
_cell.length_b   1.000
_cell.length_c   1.000
_cell.angle_alpha   90.00
_cell.angle_beta   90.00
_cell.angle_gamma   90.00
#
_symmetry.space_group_name_H-M   'P 1'
#
loop_
_entity.id
_entity.type
_entity.pdbx_description
1 polymer ?
#
loop_
_entity_poly.entity_id
_entity_poly.type
_entity_poly.pdbx_seq_one_letter_code
_entity_poly.pdbx_strand_id
1 'polypeptide(L)'
;DPEVLTPAVRMEDGKDFSPAQRFSVFAHQFSSICGAGPVTGTIVAMMFGWLPVLLWVLVGGIFFGAVHDFGALYASAKNNGKSLGQLIEKYIGRTGRHLFLAFSWLFCCIVIAAFVSMVAGTFATTAAADGSVDFAKSYAGGCAGTISIVLTFSAIFFGWACRKWDLKGVAKFLFALACIAVPFALGMVFPIYLNATGWIAVVTLYLILASAMPI
;
A
#
# COMPACT_ATOMS: atom_id res chain seq x y z
N ASP A 1 -20.20 -21.92 4.47
CA ASP A 1 -21.22 -22.21 5.46
C ASP A 1 -21.31 -21.01 6.42
N PRO A 2 -22.42 -20.29 6.48
CA PRO A 2 -22.58 -19.10 7.34
C PRO A 2 -22.56 -19.42 8.85
N GLU A 3 -22.72 -20.70 9.21
CA GLU A 3 -22.71 -21.15 10.60
C GLU A 3 -21.30 -21.43 11.12
N VAL A 4 -20.31 -21.54 10.23
CA VAL A 4 -18.93 -21.78 10.63
C VAL A 4 -18.25 -20.47 11.06
N LEU A 5 -18.00 -20.37 12.35
CA LEU A 5 -17.29 -19.23 12.93
C LEU A 5 -15.86 -19.14 12.41
N THR A 6 -15.43 -17.94 12.05
CA THR A 6 -14.03 -17.67 11.63
C THR A 6 -13.08 -17.87 12.81
N PRO A 7 -11.79 -18.17 12.55
CA PRO A 7 -10.77 -18.30 13.60
C PRO A 7 -10.70 -17.10 14.54
N ALA A 8 -10.86 -15.88 14.01
CA ALA A 8 -10.86 -14.64 14.78
C ALA A 8 -11.97 -14.57 15.82
N VAL A 9 -13.15 -15.16 15.53
CA VAL A 9 -14.29 -15.21 16.48
C VAL A 9 -14.16 -16.41 17.42
N ARG A 10 -13.71 -17.58 16.89
CA ARG A 10 -13.63 -18.81 17.67
C ARG A 10 -12.49 -18.80 18.69
N MET A 11 -11.39 -18.14 18.40
CA MET A 11 -10.16 -18.10 19.21
C MET A 11 -9.84 -16.68 19.67
N GLU A 12 -10.87 -15.85 19.87
CA GLU A 12 -10.69 -14.46 20.28
C GLU A 12 -9.86 -14.35 21.55
N ASP A 13 -8.73 -13.65 21.47
CA ASP A 13 -7.83 -13.37 22.61
C ASP A 13 -7.52 -11.88 22.79
N GLY A 14 -8.08 -11.04 21.92
CA GLY A 14 -7.89 -9.60 21.92
C GLY A 14 -6.50 -9.11 21.46
N LYS A 15 -5.64 -10.02 21.02
CA LYS A 15 -4.27 -9.73 20.51
C LYS A 15 -4.08 -10.26 19.11
N ASP A 16 -3.91 -11.58 18.99
CA ASP A 16 -3.66 -12.24 17.69
C ASP A 16 -4.97 -12.54 16.95
N PHE A 17 -6.05 -12.79 17.69
CA PHE A 17 -7.37 -13.06 17.17
C PHE A 17 -8.36 -12.01 17.68
N SER A 18 -8.61 -11.01 16.86
CA SER A 18 -9.57 -9.95 17.16
C SER A 18 -10.60 -9.83 16.03
N PRO A 19 -11.89 -10.03 16.34
CA PRO A 19 -12.95 -9.88 15.34
C PRO A 19 -13.04 -8.43 14.85
N ALA A 20 -12.99 -8.24 13.54
CA ALA A 20 -13.15 -6.92 12.92
C ALA A 20 -14.50 -6.80 12.23
N GLN A 21 -15.00 -5.57 12.10
CA GLN A 21 -16.22 -5.28 11.37
C GLN A 21 -16.03 -5.60 9.87
N ARG A 22 -17.04 -6.18 9.23
CA ARG A 22 -17.00 -6.59 7.81
C ARG A 22 -16.55 -5.46 6.87
N PHE A 23 -17.03 -4.25 7.10
CA PHE A 23 -16.65 -3.09 6.29
C PHE A 23 -15.17 -2.72 6.47
N SER A 24 -14.64 -2.80 7.69
CA SER A 24 -13.22 -2.54 7.98
C SER A 24 -12.31 -3.55 7.29
N VAL A 25 -12.67 -4.84 7.31
CA VAL A 25 -11.94 -5.90 6.62
C VAL A 25 -11.95 -5.67 5.11
N PHE A 26 -13.13 -5.35 4.55
CA PHE A 26 -13.26 -5.04 3.12
C PHE A 26 -12.41 -3.82 2.73
N ALA A 27 -12.51 -2.72 3.48
CA ALA A 27 -11.77 -1.49 3.19
C ALA A 27 -10.25 -1.72 3.27
N HIS A 28 -9.78 -2.47 4.25
CA HIS A 28 -8.37 -2.83 4.40
C HIS A 28 -7.87 -3.69 3.23
N GLN A 29 -8.63 -4.72 2.87
CA GLN A 29 -8.29 -5.62 1.76
C GLN A 29 -8.27 -4.86 0.42
N PHE A 30 -9.28 -4.04 0.18
CA PHE A 30 -9.35 -3.20 -1.01
C PHE A 30 -8.16 -2.24 -1.10
N SER A 31 -7.84 -1.55 0.00
CA SER A 31 -6.68 -0.64 0.07
C SER A 31 -5.35 -1.37 -0.16
N SER A 32 -5.22 -2.60 0.31
CA SER A 32 -4.00 -3.40 0.12
C SER A 32 -3.82 -3.86 -1.34
N ILE A 33 -4.92 -4.15 -2.04
CA ILE A 33 -4.89 -4.56 -3.45
C ILE A 33 -4.67 -3.34 -4.37
N CYS A 34 -5.33 -2.21 -4.08
CA CYS A 34 -5.27 -0.98 -4.87
C CYS A 34 -3.98 -0.18 -4.65
N GLY A 35 -2.83 -0.85 -4.64
CA GLY A 35 -1.52 -0.21 -4.58
C GLY A 35 -1.10 0.39 -5.93
N ALA A 36 0.16 0.85 -6.02
CA ALA A 36 0.71 1.45 -7.24
C ALA A 36 0.77 0.47 -8.43
N GLY A 37 0.89 -0.84 -8.17
CA GLY A 37 0.98 -1.88 -9.20
C GLY A 37 -0.19 -1.90 -10.18
N PRO A 38 -1.45 -1.95 -9.75
CA PRO A 38 -2.62 -1.90 -10.63
C PRO A 38 -2.67 -0.65 -11.52
N VAL A 39 -2.25 0.51 -11.01
CA VAL A 39 -2.25 1.77 -11.75
C VAL A 39 -1.16 1.76 -12.82
N THR A 40 0.09 1.55 -12.41
CA THR A 40 1.25 1.59 -13.32
C THR A 40 1.27 0.40 -14.27
N GLY A 41 0.88 -0.78 -13.80
CA GLY A 41 0.76 -1.98 -14.63
C GLY A 41 -0.24 -1.81 -15.76
N THR A 42 -1.39 -1.20 -15.49
CA THR A 42 -2.39 -0.89 -16.51
C THR A 42 -1.88 0.11 -17.54
N ILE A 43 -1.16 1.16 -17.13
CA ILE A 43 -0.56 2.14 -18.03
C ILE A 43 0.47 1.47 -18.96
N VAL A 44 1.36 0.65 -18.41
CA VAL A 44 2.37 -0.09 -19.20
C VAL A 44 1.69 -1.09 -20.13
N ALA A 45 0.67 -1.79 -19.64
CA ALA A 45 -0.07 -2.78 -20.44
C ALA A 45 -0.77 -2.14 -21.64
N MET A 46 -1.23 -0.88 -21.55
CA MET A 46 -1.83 -0.15 -22.68
C MET A 46 -0.89 0.00 -23.88
N MET A 47 0.43 -0.08 -23.69
CA MET A 47 1.41 -0.08 -24.78
C MET A 47 1.26 -1.29 -25.72
N PHE A 48 0.65 -2.38 -25.24
CA PHE A 48 0.37 -3.60 -26.02
C PHE A 48 -1.00 -3.58 -26.69
N GLY A 49 -1.76 -2.50 -26.51
CA GLY A 49 -3.10 -2.33 -27.07
C GLY A 49 -4.21 -2.71 -26.08
N TRP A 50 -5.40 -2.18 -26.33
CA TRP A 50 -6.54 -2.31 -25.40
C TRP A 50 -7.09 -3.74 -25.28
N LEU A 51 -7.09 -4.51 -26.35
CA LEU A 51 -7.68 -5.87 -26.38
C LEU A 51 -6.88 -6.86 -25.53
N PRO A 52 -5.53 -6.99 -25.66
CA PRO A 52 -4.73 -7.81 -24.75
C PRO A 52 -4.88 -7.40 -23.30
N VAL A 53 -4.95 -6.11 -23.01
CA VAL A 53 -5.14 -5.59 -21.63
C VAL A 53 -6.50 -6.01 -21.08
N LEU A 54 -7.57 -5.83 -21.86
CA LEU A 54 -8.91 -6.22 -21.45
C LEU A 54 -8.99 -7.72 -21.14
N LEU A 55 -8.47 -8.55 -22.03
CA LEU A 55 -8.45 -9.99 -21.83
C LEU A 55 -7.63 -10.39 -20.60
N TRP A 56 -6.46 -9.78 -20.40
CA TRP A 56 -5.63 -10.04 -19.22
C TRP A 56 -6.29 -9.59 -17.93
N VAL A 57 -6.93 -8.43 -17.89
CA VAL A 57 -7.63 -7.94 -16.69
C VAL A 57 -8.80 -8.85 -16.34
N LEU A 58 -9.59 -9.28 -17.32
CA LEU A 58 -10.71 -10.17 -17.09
C LEU A 58 -10.27 -11.58 -16.69
N VAL A 59 -9.47 -12.22 -17.52
CA VAL A 59 -9.05 -13.61 -17.30
C VAL A 59 -8.03 -13.69 -16.15
N GLY A 60 -7.01 -12.83 -16.17
CA GLY A 60 -5.98 -12.79 -15.13
C GLY A 60 -6.54 -12.38 -13.78
N GLY A 61 -7.39 -11.35 -13.72
CA GLY A 61 -8.03 -10.90 -12.48
C GLY A 61 -8.92 -11.96 -11.85
N ILE A 62 -9.65 -12.73 -12.66
CA ILE A 62 -10.51 -13.80 -12.14
C ILE A 62 -9.68 -15.04 -11.75
N PHE A 63 -8.89 -15.60 -12.67
CA PHE A 63 -8.25 -16.89 -12.47
C PHE A 63 -6.95 -16.80 -11.66
N PHE A 64 -6.12 -15.80 -11.91
CA PHE A 64 -4.85 -15.63 -11.19
C PHE A 64 -4.97 -14.73 -9.94
N GLY A 65 -5.91 -13.78 -9.92
CA GLY A 65 -6.18 -12.95 -8.75
C GLY A 65 -7.20 -13.58 -7.81
N ALA A 66 -8.48 -13.48 -8.17
CA ALA A 66 -9.57 -13.83 -7.25
C ALA A 66 -9.57 -15.29 -6.79
N VAL A 67 -9.29 -16.25 -7.69
CA VAL A 67 -9.22 -17.68 -7.33
C VAL A 67 -8.04 -17.97 -6.40
N HIS A 68 -6.88 -17.37 -6.68
CA HIS A 68 -5.70 -17.51 -5.84
C HIS A 68 -5.95 -16.93 -4.43
N ASP A 69 -6.44 -15.71 -4.35
CA ASP A 69 -6.69 -15.03 -3.08
C ASP A 69 -7.76 -15.75 -2.25
N PHE A 70 -8.85 -16.18 -2.89
CA PHE A 70 -9.88 -16.99 -2.26
C PHE A 70 -9.31 -18.31 -1.73
N GLY A 71 -8.50 -18.99 -2.52
CA GLY A 71 -7.84 -20.24 -2.12
C GLY A 71 -6.94 -20.04 -0.90
N ALA A 72 -6.13 -18.99 -0.88
CA ALA A 72 -5.26 -18.66 0.24
C ALA A 72 -6.04 -18.33 1.52
N LEU A 73 -7.09 -17.51 1.41
CA LEU A 73 -7.98 -17.17 2.53
C LEU A 73 -8.70 -18.39 3.07
N TYR A 74 -9.25 -19.24 2.19
CA TYR A 74 -9.93 -20.47 2.58
C TYR A 74 -8.99 -21.44 3.30
N ALA A 75 -7.80 -21.64 2.75
CA ALA A 75 -6.79 -22.50 3.36
C ALA A 75 -6.35 -21.98 4.73
N SER A 76 -6.14 -20.68 4.86
CA SER A 76 -5.82 -20.03 6.14
C SER A 76 -6.95 -20.18 7.15
N ALA A 77 -8.18 -19.85 6.79
CA ALA A 77 -9.36 -19.96 7.66
C ALA A 77 -9.58 -21.41 8.16
N LYS A 78 -9.44 -22.40 7.27
CA LYS A 78 -9.56 -23.82 7.59
C LYS A 78 -8.42 -24.34 8.51
N ASN A 79 -7.29 -23.66 8.55
CA ASN A 79 -6.13 -23.99 9.36
C ASN A 79 -5.90 -23.00 10.52
N ASN A 80 -6.97 -22.49 11.13
CA ASN A 80 -6.92 -21.61 12.31
C ASN A 80 -6.20 -20.27 12.07
N GLY A 81 -6.36 -19.68 10.89
CA GLY A 81 -5.73 -18.40 10.57
C GLY A 81 -4.22 -18.46 10.32
N LYS A 82 -3.66 -19.63 10.06
CA LYS A 82 -2.23 -19.80 9.81
C LYS A 82 -1.79 -19.09 8.53
N SER A 83 -0.60 -18.48 8.59
CA SER A 83 0.05 -17.88 7.43
C SER A 83 0.46 -18.93 6.39
N LEU A 84 0.67 -18.50 5.14
CA LEU A 84 1.06 -19.38 4.05
C LEU A 84 2.36 -20.15 4.36
N GLY A 85 3.34 -19.50 4.99
CA GLY A 85 4.58 -20.17 5.42
C GLY A 85 4.35 -21.29 6.43
N GLN A 86 3.41 -21.13 7.36
CA GLN A 86 3.02 -22.16 8.30
C GLN A 86 2.23 -23.30 7.65
N LEU A 87 1.44 -23.00 6.61
CA LEU A 87 0.74 -24.01 5.83
C LEU A 87 1.73 -24.85 5.02
N ILE A 88 2.73 -24.23 4.41
CA ILE A 88 3.82 -24.92 3.71
C ILE A 88 4.58 -25.84 4.67
N GLU A 89 4.88 -25.39 5.89
CA GLU A 89 5.49 -26.25 6.89
C GLU A 89 4.63 -27.48 7.20
N LYS A 90 3.33 -27.28 7.35
CA LYS A 90 2.39 -28.37 7.68
C LYS A 90 2.28 -29.42 6.58
N TYR A 91 2.29 -29.02 5.31
CA TYR A 91 2.01 -29.93 4.19
C TYR A 91 3.26 -30.38 3.43
N ILE A 92 4.34 -29.59 3.44
CA ILE A 92 5.57 -29.85 2.69
C ILE A 92 6.77 -30.09 3.62
N GLY A 93 6.74 -29.49 4.83
CA GLY A 93 7.79 -29.63 5.82
C GLY A 93 8.63 -28.36 6.00
N ARG A 94 9.56 -28.44 6.97
CA ARG A 94 10.40 -27.30 7.41
C ARG A 94 11.28 -26.73 6.30
N THR A 95 11.85 -27.57 5.48
CA THR A 95 12.69 -27.14 4.34
C THR A 95 11.89 -26.29 3.36
N GLY A 96 10.67 -26.73 3.02
CA GLY A 96 9.77 -25.95 2.17
C GLY A 96 9.43 -24.58 2.77
N ARG A 97 9.18 -24.51 4.08
CA ARG A 97 8.97 -23.24 4.79
C ARG A 97 10.17 -22.30 4.67
N HIS A 98 11.39 -22.79 4.93
CA HIS A 98 12.59 -21.94 4.87
C HIS A 98 12.84 -21.40 3.45
N LEU A 99 12.68 -22.26 2.44
CA LEU A 99 12.80 -21.84 1.04
C LEU A 99 11.74 -20.79 0.66
N PHE A 100 10.50 -21.00 1.08
CA PHE A 100 9.43 -20.04 0.84
C PHE A 100 9.68 -18.70 1.54
N LEU A 101 10.15 -18.71 2.80
CA LEU A 101 10.47 -17.50 3.53
C LEU A 101 11.63 -16.73 2.90
N ALA A 102 12.69 -17.44 2.47
CA ALA A 102 13.83 -16.82 1.78
C ALA A 102 13.39 -16.20 0.45
N PHE A 103 12.60 -16.93 -0.34
CA PHE A 103 12.03 -16.41 -1.59
C PHE A 103 11.16 -15.18 -1.33
N SER A 104 10.25 -15.24 -0.35
CA SER A 104 9.35 -14.13 -0.03
C SER A 104 10.12 -12.90 0.43
N TRP A 105 11.18 -13.09 1.22
CA TRP A 105 12.03 -11.99 1.67
C TRP A 105 12.75 -11.31 0.50
N LEU A 106 13.39 -12.08 -0.38
CA LEU A 106 14.03 -11.53 -1.60
C LEU A 106 13.02 -10.83 -2.50
N PHE A 107 11.86 -11.44 -2.71
CA PHE A 107 10.78 -10.86 -3.50
C PHE A 107 10.32 -9.51 -2.92
N CYS A 108 10.09 -9.44 -1.60
CA CYS A 108 9.73 -8.18 -0.94
C CYS A 108 10.81 -7.10 -1.12
N CYS A 109 12.09 -7.44 -1.02
CA CYS A 109 13.18 -6.49 -1.26
C CYS A 109 13.13 -5.92 -2.69
N ILE A 110 12.93 -6.77 -3.69
CA ILE A 110 12.84 -6.34 -5.09
C ILE A 110 11.62 -5.44 -5.31
N VAL A 111 10.46 -5.82 -4.76
CA VAL A 111 9.22 -5.04 -4.88
C VAL A 111 9.36 -3.68 -4.21
N ILE A 112 9.94 -3.62 -3.00
CA ILE A 112 10.18 -2.34 -2.31
C ILE A 112 11.11 -1.45 -3.14
N ALA A 113 12.23 -1.99 -3.65
CA ALA A 113 13.16 -1.23 -4.49
C ALA A 113 12.49 -0.68 -5.75
N ALA A 114 11.67 -1.50 -6.42
CA ALA A 114 10.92 -1.08 -7.60
C ALA A 114 9.93 0.05 -7.29
N PHE A 115 9.15 -0.07 -6.19
CA PHE A 115 8.21 0.97 -5.80
C PHE A 115 8.91 2.26 -5.33
N VAL A 116 10.00 2.17 -4.59
CA VAL A 116 10.79 3.35 -4.21
C VAL A 116 11.28 4.09 -5.46
N SER A 117 11.82 3.36 -6.43
CA SER A 117 12.30 3.96 -7.68
C SER A 117 11.16 4.61 -8.48
N MET A 118 10.00 3.96 -8.55
CA MET A 118 8.82 4.47 -9.25
C MET A 118 8.28 5.74 -8.60
N VAL A 119 8.10 5.75 -7.29
CA VAL A 119 7.62 6.91 -6.53
C VAL A 119 8.61 8.07 -6.64
N ALA A 120 9.91 7.79 -6.45
CA ALA A 120 10.97 8.80 -6.60
C ALA A 120 11.00 9.39 -8.01
N GLY A 121 10.82 8.57 -9.04
CA GLY A 121 10.73 9.03 -10.44
C GLY A 121 9.52 9.92 -10.71
N THR A 122 8.38 9.64 -10.06
CA THR A 122 7.17 10.46 -10.18
C THR A 122 7.35 11.86 -9.57
N PHE A 123 8.11 11.97 -8.47
CA PHE A 123 8.33 13.23 -7.76
C PHE A 123 9.56 14.00 -8.25
N ALA A 124 10.45 13.34 -9.00
CA ALA A 124 11.73 13.89 -9.40
C ALA A 124 11.59 15.07 -10.36
N THR A 125 12.59 15.96 -10.27
CA THR A 125 12.74 17.04 -11.24
C THR A 125 13.20 16.51 -12.59
N THR A 126 12.67 17.12 -13.66
CA THR A 126 13.15 16.93 -15.04
C THR A 126 14.24 17.95 -15.37
N ALA A 127 15.32 17.47 -16.01
CA ALA A 127 16.39 18.35 -16.48
C ALA A 127 15.98 19.01 -17.81
N ALA A 128 16.29 20.28 -17.99
CA ALA A 128 16.23 20.99 -19.24
C ALA A 128 17.46 20.64 -20.14
N ALA A 129 17.43 21.05 -21.39
CA ALA A 129 18.49 20.74 -22.35
C ALA A 129 19.87 21.32 -21.98
N ASP A 130 19.90 22.36 -21.14
CA ASP A 130 21.09 23.02 -20.61
C ASP A 130 21.59 22.42 -19.29
N GLY A 131 20.96 21.36 -18.78
CA GLY A 131 21.32 20.72 -17.53
C GLY A 131 20.69 21.39 -16.28
N SER A 132 19.98 22.48 -16.43
CA SER A 132 19.23 23.11 -15.34
C SER A 132 17.92 22.38 -15.04
N VAL A 133 17.23 22.72 -13.95
CA VAL A 133 15.92 22.17 -13.63
C VAL A 133 14.84 22.85 -14.47
N ASP A 134 14.08 22.06 -15.22
CA ASP A 134 12.87 22.56 -15.89
C ASP A 134 11.71 22.64 -14.88
N PHE A 135 11.57 23.80 -14.27
CA PHE A 135 10.55 24.02 -13.22
C PHE A 135 9.12 23.82 -13.75
N ALA A 136 8.83 24.15 -15.00
CA ALA A 136 7.49 23.99 -15.56
C ALA A 136 7.09 22.50 -15.65
N LYS A 137 8.00 21.65 -16.13
CA LYS A 137 7.76 20.21 -16.21
C LYS A 137 7.85 19.52 -14.85
N SER A 138 8.68 20.05 -13.93
CA SER A 138 8.89 19.49 -12.60
C SER A 138 7.80 19.89 -11.59
N TYR A 139 6.97 20.88 -11.89
CA TYR A 139 5.98 21.42 -10.96
C TYR A 139 5.02 20.35 -10.43
N ALA A 140 4.43 19.53 -11.32
CA ALA A 140 3.49 18.49 -10.93
C ALA A 140 4.14 17.44 -10.01
N GLY A 141 5.37 17.01 -10.33
CA GLY A 141 6.13 16.09 -9.48
C GLY A 141 6.47 16.69 -8.12
N GLY A 142 6.93 17.93 -8.09
CA GLY A 142 7.23 18.65 -6.85
C GLY A 142 6.01 18.84 -5.95
N CYS A 143 4.85 19.19 -6.54
CA CYS A 143 3.58 19.25 -5.83
C CYS A 143 3.19 17.90 -5.24
N ALA A 144 3.24 16.84 -6.04
CA ALA A 144 2.89 15.49 -5.60
C ALA A 144 3.79 15.01 -4.44
N GLY A 145 5.10 15.28 -4.53
CA GLY A 145 6.05 14.97 -3.46
C GLY A 145 5.73 15.70 -2.15
N THR A 146 5.49 17.03 -2.24
CA THR A 146 5.12 17.83 -1.06
C THR A 146 3.81 17.37 -0.46
N ILE A 147 2.77 17.15 -1.27
CA ILE A 147 1.47 16.65 -0.83
C ILE A 147 1.64 15.34 -0.08
N SER A 148 2.42 14.40 -0.63
CA SER A 148 2.64 13.07 -0.03
C SER A 148 3.29 13.16 1.35
N ILE A 149 4.33 13.99 1.51
CA ILE A 149 4.99 14.21 2.79
C ILE A 149 4.03 14.84 3.80
N VAL A 150 3.39 15.95 3.43
CA VAL A 150 2.49 16.68 4.34
C VAL A 150 1.27 15.84 4.69
N LEU A 151 0.73 15.04 3.76
CA LEU A 151 -0.39 14.13 4.01
C LEU A 151 -0.02 13.05 5.02
N THR A 152 1.21 12.52 4.97
CA THR A 152 1.70 11.54 5.96
C THR A 152 1.69 12.13 7.37
N PHE A 153 2.23 13.33 7.57
CA PHE A 153 2.17 13.99 8.87
C PHE A 153 0.75 14.36 9.28
N SER A 154 -0.07 14.80 8.33
CA SER A 154 -1.49 15.11 8.56
C SER A 154 -2.27 13.87 9.00
N ALA A 155 -1.99 12.70 8.46
CA ALA A 155 -2.63 11.45 8.85
C ALA A 155 -2.27 11.04 10.30
N ILE A 156 -1.00 11.18 10.67
CA ILE A 156 -0.54 10.95 12.06
C ILE A 156 -1.24 11.93 13.02
N PHE A 157 -1.27 13.21 12.65
CA PHE A 157 -1.95 14.24 13.43
C PHE A 157 -3.46 13.97 13.55
N PHE A 158 -4.11 13.57 12.47
CA PHE A 158 -5.52 13.18 12.49
C PHE A 158 -5.79 12.04 13.46
N GLY A 159 -4.97 10.97 13.44
CA GLY A 159 -5.10 9.84 14.35
C GLY A 159 -4.93 10.25 15.83
N TRP A 160 -3.94 11.10 16.10
CA TRP A 160 -3.71 11.64 17.45
C TRP A 160 -4.85 12.54 17.90
N ALA A 161 -5.30 13.47 17.07
CA ALA A 161 -6.38 14.41 17.37
C ALA A 161 -7.73 13.69 17.59
N CYS A 162 -8.05 12.68 16.78
CA CYS A 162 -9.26 11.88 16.95
C CYS A 162 -9.30 11.17 18.31
N ARG A 163 -8.14 10.67 18.77
CA ARG A 163 -8.03 10.04 20.11
C ARG A 163 -8.14 11.07 21.22
N LYS A 164 -7.47 12.22 21.09
CA LYS A 164 -7.41 13.25 22.15
C LYS A 164 -8.74 14.00 22.32
N TRP A 165 -9.44 14.27 21.23
CA TRP A 165 -10.66 15.09 21.22
C TRP A 165 -11.95 14.26 21.11
N ASP A 166 -11.85 12.93 21.09
CA ASP A 166 -12.98 11.98 20.93
C ASP A 166 -13.94 12.39 19.78
N LEU A 167 -13.37 12.79 18.65
CA LEU A 167 -14.14 13.28 17.50
C LEU A 167 -15.03 12.18 16.94
N LYS A 168 -16.35 12.46 16.82
CA LYS A 168 -17.35 11.52 16.33
C LYS A 168 -18.24 12.15 15.25
N GLY A 169 -18.86 11.30 14.45
CA GLY A 169 -19.87 11.71 13.46
C GLY A 169 -19.35 12.75 12.45
N VAL A 170 -20.15 13.78 12.22
CA VAL A 170 -19.90 14.83 11.23
C VAL A 170 -18.62 15.62 11.52
N ALA A 171 -18.31 15.88 12.80
CA ALA A 171 -17.11 16.61 13.19
C ALA A 171 -15.84 15.87 12.77
N LYS A 172 -15.79 14.55 13.00
CA LYS A 172 -14.69 13.70 12.52
C LYS A 172 -14.56 13.73 11.02
N PHE A 173 -15.66 13.69 10.28
CA PHE A 173 -15.66 13.73 8.81
C PHE A 173 -15.13 15.08 8.29
N LEU A 174 -15.61 16.21 8.81
CA LEU A 174 -15.15 17.54 8.41
C LEU A 174 -13.67 17.73 8.76
N PHE A 175 -13.23 17.26 9.90
CA PHE A 175 -11.82 17.30 10.29
C PHE A 175 -10.94 16.44 9.36
N ALA A 176 -11.40 15.25 8.97
CA ALA A 176 -10.71 14.42 7.98
C ALA A 176 -10.58 15.14 6.63
N LEU A 177 -11.66 15.80 6.18
CA LEU A 177 -11.66 16.57 4.94
C LEU A 177 -10.65 17.73 5.00
N ALA A 178 -10.58 18.44 6.12
CA ALA A 178 -9.60 19.50 6.33
C ALA A 178 -8.16 18.95 6.33
N CYS A 179 -7.92 17.81 7.00
CA CYS A 179 -6.62 17.12 7.01
C CYS A 179 -6.19 16.61 5.62
N ILE A 180 -7.09 16.48 4.68
CA ILE A 180 -6.78 16.19 3.27
C ILE A 180 -6.58 17.49 2.49
N ALA A 181 -7.48 18.46 2.62
CA ALA A 181 -7.45 19.70 1.83
C ALA A 181 -6.18 20.56 2.10
N VAL A 182 -5.74 20.63 3.37
CA VAL A 182 -4.56 21.42 3.75
C VAL A 182 -3.26 20.92 3.06
N PRO A 183 -2.91 19.62 3.05
CA PRO A 183 -1.77 19.11 2.28
C PRO A 183 -1.82 19.44 0.80
N PHE A 184 -3.01 19.36 0.17
CA PHE A 184 -3.16 19.73 -1.24
C PHE A 184 -2.88 21.20 -1.49
N ALA A 185 -3.45 22.08 -0.66
CA ALA A 185 -3.20 23.52 -0.77
C ALA A 185 -1.71 23.86 -0.56
N LEU A 186 -1.09 23.29 0.46
CA LEU A 186 0.33 23.49 0.73
C LEU A 186 1.23 22.98 -0.39
N GLY A 187 0.94 21.81 -0.94
CA GLY A 187 1.75 21.23 -2.02
C GLY A 187 1.68 22.03 -3.32
N MET A 188 0.53 22.67 -3.61
CA MET A 188 0.39 23.55 -4.78
C MET A 188 1.17 24.86 -4.61
N VAL A 189 1.29 25.36 -3.37
CA VAL A 189 1.97 26.65 -3.09
C VAL A 189 3.47 26.45 -2.90
N PHE A 190 3.89 25.34 -2.29
CA PHE A 190 5.28 25.05 -1.92
C PHE A 190 5.76 23.72 -2.50
N PRO A 191 5.92 23.57 -3.83
CA PRO A 191 6.45 22.35 -4.43
C PRO A 191 7.93 22.15 -4.07
N ILE A 192 8.29 20.94 -3.65
CA ILE A 192 9.68 20.54 -3.35
C ILE A 192 10.34 20.00 -4.62
N TYR A 193 11.44 20.60 -5.02
CA TYR A 193 12.21 20.21 -6.20
C TYR A 193 13.46 19.43 -5.79
N LEU A 194 13.42 18.12 -5.89
CA LEU A 194 14.56 17.22 -5.67
C LEU A 194 14.77 16.34 -6.91
N ASN A 195 16.01 15.94 -7.13
CA ASN A 195 16.33 14.93 -8.14
C ASN A 195 15.87 13.52 -7.70
N ALA A 196 15.89 12.56 -8.62
CA ALA A 196 15.46 11.18 -8.34
C ALA A 196 16.23 10.55 -7.16
N THR A 197 17.56 10.77 -7.08
CA THR A 197 18.38 10.25 -5.99
C THR A 197 17.99 10.84 -4.64
N GLY A 198 17.69 12.14 -4.59
CA GLY A 198 17.20 12.80 -3.37
C GLY A 198 15.87 12.21 -2.91
N TRP A 199 14.93 11.98 -3.83
CA TRP A 199 13.64 11.35 -3.50
C TRP A 199 13.79 9.90 -3.07
N ILE A 200 14.70 9.11 -3.69
CA ILE A 200 15.01 7.74 -3.25
C ILE A 200 15.48 7.77 -1.78
N ALA A 201 16.37 8.69 -1.43
CA ALA A 201 16.86 8.81 -0.05
C ALA A 201 15.73 9.18 0.93
N VAL A 202 14.88 10.14 0.58
CA VAL A 202 13.73 10.55 1.42
C VAL A 202 12.73 9.42 1.62
N VAL A 203 12.33 8.73 0.54
CA VAL A 203 11.36 7.64 0.61
C VAL A 203 11.95 6.44 1.36
N THR A 204 13.22 6.11 1.15
CA THR A 204 13.90 5.03 1.87
C THR A 204 13.99 5.33 3.36
N LEU A 205 14.38 6.56 3.74
CA LEU A 205 14.40 6.98 5.14
C LEU A 205 13.01 6.89 5.79
N TYR A 206 11.98 7.34 5.08
CA TYR A 206 10.59 7.21 5.52
C TYR A 206 10.21 5.75 5.78
N LEU A 207 10.53 4.84 4.86
CA LEU A 207 10.22 3.42 5.01
C LEU A 207 10.93 2.79 6.22
N ILE A 208 12.21 3.13 6.43
CA ILE A 208 12.98 2.66 7.59
C ILE A 208 12.33 3.15 8.89
N LEU A 209 12.05 4.45 8.97
CA LEU A 209 11.43 5.05 10.16
C LEU A 209 10.04 4.46 10.43
N ALA A 210 9.19 4.37 9.40
CA ALA A 210 7.85 3.80 9.52
C ALA A 210 7.86 2.33 9.94
N SER A 211 8.85 1.55 9.47
CA SER A 211 8.99 0.14 9.84
C SER A 211 9.55 -0.06 11.26
N ALA A 212 10.33 0.90 11.76
CA ALA A 212 10.92 0.83 13.10
C ALA A 212 9.99 1.32 14.21
N MET A 213 8.95 2.07 13.85
CA MET A 213 7.97 2.58 14.83
C MET A 213 6.97 1.47 15.20
N PRO A 214 6.85 1.12 16.50
CA PRO A 214 5.80 0.21 16.93
C PRO A 214 4.44 0.91 16.76
N ILE A 215 3.55 0.28 16.03
CA ILE A 215 2.16 0.73 15.83
C ILE A 215 1.30 0.16 16.94
#